data_8b72ac7a1bc81a443aac2f9b3fa152fd
#
_entry.id   8b72ac7a1bc81a443aac2f9b3fa152fd
#
_cell.length_a   1.000
_cell.length_b   1.000
_cell.length_c   1.000
_cell.angle_alpha   90.00
_cell.angle_beta   90.00
_cell.angle_gamma   90.00
#
_symmetry.space_group_name_H-M   'P 1'
#
loop_
_entity.id
_entity.type
_entity.pdbx_description
1 polymer ?
#
loop_
_entity_poly.entity_id
_entity_poly.type
_entity_poly.pdbx_seq_one_letter_code
_entity_poly.pdbx_strand_id
1 'polypeptide(L)'
;MSEQLQLFPQQDIFMPIIKSRFNSGFAIVEVLLATVVLAIGFIELTRAFSSISNVAVRAVAMTRASNLNHAIMERVMSQSFDARGSENGGHALDFDGVDGQIVVGDVATGIQTISFWVEADDITSRTDHVLDLNGTDYIKIVNGEVTVNNIDNPTYYINGVSGNRTIASIDAWYHVAITTATGINASAVSIGRVAGQAPEYFDGKIDEVRLWNDVRTASEILANYNTSISNPYADTNLKLYYKINSRPGSVIYDYSSSSVHGTKSAGASWTNPSAGWTVNLGREGETTWSGNNDVDDFHTLSFVDSDYSGLDAGSDDFTGLGGRVYVKYVSLNTSGSPFTFDDSATPTDYKQITVKVGLPGSTDSTELSAIKSSKASQGYSLTSAPYGN
;
A
#
# COMPACT_ATOMS: atom_id res chain seq x y z
N MET A 1 -41.13 107.18 24.51
CA MET A 1 -39.67 107.03 24.31
C MET A 1 -39.51 106.38 22.99
N SER A 2 -39.08 107.20 22.11
CA SER A 2 -38.88 106.92 20.65
C SER A 2 -37.54 106.25 20.44
N GLU A 3 -37.55 105.16 19.76
CA GLU A 3 -36.34 104.66 19.17
C GLU A 3 -36.49 104.60 17.64
N GLN A 4 -35.59 105.26 16.99
CA GLN A 4 -35.53 105.49 15.56
C GLN A 4 -34.96 104.26 14.88
N LEU A 5 -35.69 103.73 13.90
CA LEU A 5 -35.18 102.73 12.96
C LEU A 5 -34.40 103.45 11.89
N GLN A 6 -33.08 103.21 11.83
CA GLN A 6 -32.25 103.68 10.74
C GLN A 6 -32.42 102.72 9.53
N LEU A 7 -32.89 103.26 8.45
CA LEU A 7 -32.92 102.63 7.14
C LEU A 7 -31.50 102.61 6.57
N PHE A 8 -30.99 101.47 6.29
CA PHE A 8 -29.78 101.25 5.44
C PHE A 8 -30.20 101.28 3.98
N PRO A 9 -29.39 101.91 3.14
CA PRO A 9 -29.68 101.95 1.69
C PRO A 9 -29.41 100.59 1.04
N GLN A 10 -30.37 100.16 0.24
CA GLN A 10 -30.17 98.97 -0.66
C GLN A 10 -29.11 99.27 -1.67
N GLN A 11 -28.00 98.60 -1.60
CA GLN A 11 -27.05 98.48 -2.72
C GLN A 11 -27.59 97.43 -3.68
N ASP A 12 -27.93 97.87 -4.88
CA ASP A 12 -28.21 96.98 -6.01
C ASP A 12 -26.92 96.29 -6.42
N ILE A 13 -26.78 95.04 -5.98
CA ILE A 13 -25.73 94.15 -6.46
C ILE A 13 -26.15 93.62 -7.83
N PHE A 14 -25.65 94.28 -8.88
CA PHE A 14 -25.72 93.79 -10.24
C PHE A 14 -24.85 92.55 -10.30
N MET A 15 -25.48 91.35 -10.21
CA MET A 15 -24.83 90.12 -10.58
C MET A 15 -24.76 90.03 -12.09
N PRO A 16 -23.60 89.92 -12.68
CA PRO A 16 -23.51 89.63 -14.09
C PRO A 16 -24.00 88.21 -14.31
N ILE A 17 -25.11 88.08 -15.08
CA ILE A 17 -25.53 86.81 -15.62
C ILE A 17 -24.44 86.33 -16.54
N ILE A 18 -23.63 85.37 -16.00
CA ILE A 18 -22.69 84.63 -16.85
C ILE A 18 -23.59 83.78 -17.74
N LYS A 19 -23.88 84.26 -18.91
CA LYS A 19 -24.42 83.40 -19.98
C LYS A 19 -23.34 82.38 -20.32
N SER A 20 -23.40 81.27 -19.69
CA SER A 20 -22.68 80.08 -20.12
C SER A 20 -23.14 79.75 -21.52
N ARG A 21 -22.29 80.07 -22.49
CA ARG A 21 -22.45 79.59 -23.87
C ARG A 21 -22.09 78.10 -23.90
N PHE A 22 -23.03 77.25 -23.48
CA PHE A 22 -23.03 75.88 -23.91
C PHE A 22 -23.66 75.77 -25.31
N ASN A 23 -22.93 76.26 -26.28
CA ASN A 23 -23.17 76.03 -27.69
C ASN A 23 -21.90 75.53 -28.39
N SER A 24 -21.47 74.38 -27.93
CA SER A 24 -20.71 73.50 -28.80
C SER A 24 -21.44 72.16 -28.78
N GLY A 25 -22.31 71.94 -29.79
CA GLY A 25 -22.78 70.61 -30.06
C GLY A 25 -21.53 69.72 -30.17
N PHE A 26 -21.51 68.60 -29.43
CA PHE A 26 -20.45 67.60 -29.55
C PHE A 26 -20.22 67.29 -31.04
N ALA A 27 -19.02 67.51 -31.53
CA ALA A 27 -18.69 67.13 -32.90
C ALA A 27 -18.95 65.60 -33.04
N ILE A 28 -19.53 65.18 -34.14
CA ILE A 28 -19.80 63.75 -34.39
C ILE A 28 -18.55 62.89 -34.08
N VAL A 29 -17.38 63.43 -34.32
CA VAL A 29 -16.11 62.79 -34.00
C VAL A 29 -15.89 62.55 -32.50
N GLU A 30 -16.29 63.49 -31.63
CA GLU A 30 -16.15 63.34 -30.17
C GLU A 30 -17.11 62.25 -29.63
N VAL A 31 -18.35 62.20 -30.16
CA VAL A 31 -19.32 61.15 -29.82
C VAL A 31 -18.79 59.80 -30.27
N LEU A 32 -18.21 59.74 -31.49
CA LEU A 32 -17.62 58.53 -32.06
C LEU A 32 -16.41 58.06 -31.19
N LEU A 33 -15.55 58.98 -30.81
CA LEU A 33 -14.38 58.67 -29.97
C LEU A 33 -14.83 58.20 -28.58
N ALA A 34 -15.80 58.86 -27.96
CA ALA A 34 -16.35 58.45 -26.68
C ALA A 34 -16.99 57.05 -26.74
N THR A 35 -17.75 56.72 -27.80
CA THR A 35 -18.33 55.40 -27.97
C THR A 35 -17.29 54.33 -28.18
N VAL A 36 -16.19 54.61 -28.91
CA VAL A 36 -15.08 53.66 -29.10
C VAL A 36 -14.37 53.40 -27.77
N VAL A 37 -14.05 54.44 -26.98
CA VAL A 37 -13.41 54.29 -25.66
C VAL A 37 -14.30 53.52 -24.71
N LEU A 38 -15.62 53.78 -24.68
CA LEU A 38 -16.60 53.03 -23.90
C LEU A 38 -16.67 51.55 -24.31
N ALA A 39 -16.67 51.31 -25.64
CA ALA A 39 -16.69 49.92 -26.16
C ALA A 39 -15.44 49.13 -25.73
N ILE A 40 -14.26 49.75 -25.84
CA ILE A 40 -13.01 49.13 -25.37
C ILE A 40 -13.06 48.86 -23.89
N GLY A 41 -13.50 49.85 -23.08
CA GLY A 41 -13.65 49.67 -21.62
C GLY A 41 -14.62 48.56 -21.27
N PHE A 42 -15.72 48.41 -22.00
CA PHE A 42 -16.70 47.32 -21.80
C PHE A 42 -16.11 45.96 -22.17
N ILE A 43 -15.33 45.88 -23.24
CA ILE A 43 -14.66 44.65 -23.66
C ILE A 43 -13.67 44.20 -22.56
N GLU A 44 -12.84 45.12 -22.05
CA GLU A 44 -11.86 44.82 -21.01
C GLU A 44 -12.54 44.42 -19.68
N LEU A 45 -13.63 45.09 -19.33
CA LEU A 45 -14.43 44.70 -18.15
C LEU A 45 -15.01 43.30 -18.30
N THR A 46 -15.54 42.98 -19.48
CA THR A 46 -16.09 41.63 -19.76
C THR A 46 -14.98 40.55 -19.69
N ARG A 47 -13.80 40.85 -20.20
CA ARG A 47 -12.63 39.96 -20.10
C ARG A 47 -12.22 39.75 -18.65
N ALA A 48 -12.18 40.83 -17.83
CA ALA A 48 -11.85 40.75 -16.43
C ALA A 48 -12.88 39.91 -15.65
N PHE A 49 -14.18 40.09 -15.90
CA PHE A 49 -15.22 39.25 -15.30
C PHE A 49 -15.10 37.78 -15.69
N SER A 50 -14.84 37.49 -16.98
CA SER A 50 -14.61 36.12 -17.45
C SER A 50 -13.39 35.48 -16.79
N SER A 51 -12.30 36.24 -16.62
CA SER A 51 -11.08 35.78 -15.93
C SER A 51 -11.35 35.46 -14.48
N ILE A 52 -12.04 36.34 -13.76
CA ILE A 52 -12.42 36.13 -12.35
C ILE A 52 -13.33 34.91 -12.19
N SER A 53 -14.33 34.77 -13.06
CA SER A 53 -15.24 33.62 -13.07
C SER A 53 -14.49 32.32 -13.28
N ASN A 54 -13.57 32.27 -14.24
CA ASN A 54 -12.75 31.11 -14.53
C ASN A 54 -11.86 30.73 -13.34
N VAL A 55 -11.26 31.71 -12.66
CA VAL A 55 -10.45 31.47 -11.44
C VAL A 55 -11.32 30.90 -10.33
N ALA A 56 -12.51 31.42 -10.11
CA ALA A 56 -13.43 30.92 -9.07
C ALA A 56 -13.88 29.47 -9.35
N VAL A 57 -14.29 29.18 -10.59
CA VAL A 57 -14.67 27.83 -11.02
C VAL A 57 -13.50 26.85 -10.83
N ARG A 58 -12.30 27.27 -11.20
CA ARG A 58 -11.08 26.47 -11.07
C ARG A 58 -10.73 26.20 -9.60
N ALA A 59 -10.87 27.19 -8.72
CA ALA A 59 -10.64 27.02 -7.28
C ALA A 59 -11.60 26.00 -6.66
N VAL A 60 -12.89 26.06 -7.02
CA VAL A 60 -13.88 25.07 -6.57
C VAL A 60 -13.55 23.68 -7.09
N ALA A 61 -13.18 23.54 -8.38
CA ALA A 61 -12.78 22.27 -8.97
C ALA A 61 -11.52 21.69 -8.29
N MET A 62 -10.53 22.52 -7.96
CA MET A 62 -9.34 22.09 -7.23
C MET A 62 -9.68 21.60 -5.80
N THR A 63 -10.58 22.28 -5.11
CA THR A 63 -11.04 21.83 -3.78
C THR A 63 -11.72 20.46 -3.86
N ARG A 64 -12.61 20.26 -4.84
CA ARG A 64 -13.27 18.98 -5.08
C ARG A 64 -12.26 17.88 -5.45
N ALA A 65 -11.29 18.18 -6.31
CA ALA A 65 -10.23 17.24 -6.68
C ALA A 65 -9.37 16.86 -5.48
N SER A 66 -9.09 17.80 -4.58
CA SER A 66 -8.36 17.52 -3.33
C SER A 66 -9.18 16.62 -2.40
N ASN A 67 -10.47 16.87 -2.24
CA ASN A 67 -11.35 16.02 -1.43
C ASN A 67 -11.42 14.59 -1.99
N LEU A 68 -11.50 14.47 -3.32
CA LEU A 68 -11.48 13.17 -3.99
C LEU A 68 -10.14 12.45 -3.78
N ASN A 69 -9.00 13.15 -3.86
CA ASN A 69 -7.69 12.59 -3.54
C ASN A 69 -7.65 11.99 -2.14
N HIS A 70 -8.19 12.70 -1.14
CA HIS A 70 -8.25 12.22 0.23
C HIS A 70 -9.13 10.98 0.36
N ALA A 71 -10.34 10.99 -0.22
CA ALA A 71 -11.26 9.86 -0.16
C ALA A 71 -10.65 8.59 -0.79
N ILE A 72 -9.98 8.73 -1.93
CA ILE A 72 -9.28 7.62 -2.57
C ILE A 72 -8.10 7.14 -1.75
N MET A 73 -7.29 8.07 -1.24
CA MET A 73 -6.16 7.72 -0.39
C MET A 73 -6.61 6.96 0.85
N GLU A 74 -7.67 7.39 1.53
CA GLU A 74 -8.25 6.68 2.67
C GLU A 74 -8.71 5.28 2.27
N ARG A 75 -9.37 5.14 1.13
CA ARG A 75 -9.81 3.84 0.61
C ARG A 75 -8.62 2.92 0.36
N VAL A 76 -7.57 3.37 -0.33
CA VAL A 76 -6.37 2.58 -0.61
C VAL A 76 -5.63 2.24 0.67
N MET A 77 -5.47 3.22 1.56
CA MET A 77 -4.78 3.02 2.85
C MET A 77 -5.53 2.06 3.79
N SER A 78 -6.85 1.92 3.64
CA SER A 78 -7.65 0.97 4.42
C SER A 78 -7.50 -0.49 3.96
N GLN A 79 -6.98 -0.73 2.75
CA GLN A 79 -6.78 -2.09 2.24
C GLN A 79 -5.56 -2.76 2.89
N SER A 80 -5.43 -4.06 2.73
CA SER A 80 -4.24 -4.81 3.14
C SER A 80 -3.00 -4.30 2.40
N PHE A 81 -1.81 -4.52 2.95
CA PHE A 81 -0.57 -4.21 2.24
C PHE A 81 -0.43 -5.11 1.01
N ASP A 82 -0.77 -6.38 1.18
CA ASP A 82 -0.83 -7.44 0.19
C ASP A 82 -1.85 -8.47 0.71
N ALA A 83 -2.93 -8.70 -0.04
CA ALA A 83 -4.03 -9.58 0.40
C ALA A 83 -3.81 -11.04 -0.03
N ARG A 84 -3.14 -11.28 -1.13
CA ARG A 84 -2.98 -12.61 -1.71
C ARG A 84 -1.56 -13.14 -1.68
N GLY A 85 -0.59 -12.31 -1.31
CA GLY A 85 0.80 -12.72 -1.28
C GLY A 85 1.44 -12.91 -2.65
N SER A 86 0.84 -12.40 -3.71
CA SER A 86 1.43 -12.39 -5.04
C SER A 86 2.71 -11.57 -5.11
N GLU A 87 2.82 -10.59 -4.21
CA GLU A 87 4.03 -9.81 -3.98
C GLU A 87 4.99 -10.46 -2.98
N ASN A 88 4.57 -11.54 -2.34
CA ASN A 88 5.38 -12.29 -1.36
C ASN A 88 6.57 -13.01 -1.98
N GLY A 89 6.65 -13.06 -3.29
CA GLY A 89 7.87 -13.43 -4.00
C GLY A 89 9.05 -12.52 -3.74
N GLY A 90 8.90 -11.60 -2.77
CA GLY A 90 9.92 -10.61 -2.49
C GLY A 90 11.14 -11.15 -1.80
N HIS A 91 11.01 -12.05 -0.85
CA HIS A 91 12.14 -12.54 -0.05
C HIS A 91 11.86 -13.91 0.51
N ALA A 92 12.92 -14.69 0.62
CA ALA A 92 12.99 -15.90 1.38
C ALA A 92 14.21 -15.84 2.32
N LEU A 93 14.39 -16.78 3.19
CA LEU A 93 15.64 -16.98 3.87
C LEU A 93 16.42 -18.09 3.21
N ASP A 94 17.66 -17.80 2.88
CA ASP A 94 18.69 -18.70 2.37
C ASP A 94 19.54 -19.18 3.54
N PHE A 95 19.56 -20.48 3.73
CA PHE A 95 20.28 -21.19 4.79
C PHE A 95 21.53 -21.81 4.20
N ASP A 96 22.68 -21.54 4.79
CA ASP A 96 24.01 -21.88 4.27
C ASP A 96 24.44 -23.35 4.49
N GLY A 97 23.59 -24.18 5.07
CA GLY A 97 23.92 -25.58 5.40
C GLY A 97 24.96 -25.78 6.48
N VAL A 98 25.37 -24.71 7.18
CA VAL A 98 26.47 -24.70 8.16
C VAL A 98 26.00 -24.30 9.55
N ASP A 99 25.36 -23.11 9.67
CA ASP A 99 24.86 -22.60 10.93
C ASP A 99 23.55 -21.78 10.78
N GLY A 100 22.96 -21.81 9.58
CA GLY A 100 21.71 -21.16 9.26
C GLY A 100 20.53 -21.73 10.05
N GLN A 101 19.86 -20.89 10.87
CA GLN A 101 18.64 -21.28 11.59
C GLN A 101 17.76 -20.07 11.94
N ILE A 102 16.48 -20.35 12.18
CA ILE A 102 15.58 -19.46 12.90
C ILE A 102 15.25 -20.11 14.24
N VAL A 103 15.54 -19.44 15.34
CA VAL A 103 15.12 -19.84 16.67
C VAL A 103 13.75 -19.23 16.96
N VAL A 104 12.76 -20.06 17.23
CA VAL A 104 11.37 -19.64 17.48
C VAL A 104 10.99 -19.82 18.95
N GLY A 105 11.15 -21.02 19.49
CA GLY A 105 10.79 -21.36 20.86
C GLY A 105 9.43 -22.03 21.00
N ASP A 106 8.73 -21.78 22.10
CA ASP A 106 7.41 -22.37 22.38
C ASP A 106 6.31 -21.69 21.57
N VAL A 107 5.62 -22.45 20.73
CA VAL A 107 4.55 -21.96 19.85
C VAL A 107 3.17 -22.38 20.37
N ALA A 108 2.90 -23.69 20.45
CA ALA A 108 1.61 -24.21 20.88
C ALA A 108 1.65 -25.73 21.07
N THR A 109 0.68 -26.24 21.80
CA THR A 109 0.36 -27.68 21.85
C THR A 109 -0.68 -28.02 20.78
N GLY A 110 -0.67 -29.27 20.31
CA GLY A 110 -1.71 -29.80 19.43
C GLY A 110 -1.53 -29.44 17.96
N ILE A 111 -0.32 -29.15 17.49
CA ILE A 111 -0.04 -28.89 16.07
C ILE A 111 -0.36 -30.15 15.25
N GLN A 112 -1.21 -29.99 14.23
CA GLN A 112 -1.68 -31.09 13.39
C GLN A 112 -1.46 -30.85 11.88
N THR A 113 -1.17 -29.60 11.49
CA THR A 113 -0.78 -29.25 10.12
C THR A 113 0.44 -28.35 10.12
N ILE A 114 1.39 -28.70 9.28
CA ILE A 114 2.66 -27.96 9.09
C ILE A 114 2.80 -27.72 7.61
N SER A 115 3.08 -26.50 7.16
CA SER A 115 3.42 -26.24 5.77
C SER A 115 4.48 -25.17 5.62
N PHE A 116 5.21 -25.26 4.53
CA PHE A 116 6.25 -24.30 4.15
C PHE A 116 6.58 -24.41 2.65
N TRP A 117 7.18 -23.38 2.09
CA TRP A 117 7.84 -23.45 0.81
C TRP A 117 9.32 -23.74 1.01
N VAL A 118 9.89 -24.57 0.13
CA VAL A 118 11.30 -24.97 0.19
C VAL A 118 11.90 -25.05 -1.21
N GLU A 119 13.13 -24.57 -1.35
CA GLU A 119 14.01 -24.79 -2.48
C GLU A 119 15.31 -25.35 -1.90
N ALA A 120 15.63 -26.61 -2.21
CA ALA A 120 16.83 -27.28 -1.71
C ALA A 120 17.99 -27.15 -2.70
N ASP A 121 19.17 -26.84 -2.21
CA ASP A 121 20.39 -26.70 -3.04
C ASP A 121 21.05 -28.04 -3.35
N ASP A 122 20.81 -29.09 -2.51
CA ASP A 122 21.25 -30.48 -2.76
C ASP A 122 20.14 -31.47 -2.36
N ILE A 123 19.81 -32.38 -3.24
CA ILE A 123 18.82 -33.45 -3.00
C ILE A 123 19.41 -34.86 -3.18
N THR A 124 20.71 -34.99 -3.36
CA THR A 124 21.31 -36.26 -3.81
C THR A 124 22.03 -37.04 -2.71
N SER A 125 22.62 -36.37 -1.73
CA SER A 125 23.50 -37.05 -0.76
C SER A 125 23.43 -36.43 0.65
N ARG A 126 22.43 -35.59 0.93
CA ARG A 126 22.28 -34.90 2.20
C ARG A 126 21.07 -35.38 2.98
N THR A 127 21.18 -35.18 4.28
CA THR A 127 20.05 -35.09 5.19
C THR A 127 19.96 -33.65 5.67
N ASP A 128 18.90 -32.97 5.34
CA ASP A 128 18.65 -31.59 5.69
C ASP A 128 17.53 -31.49 6.71
N HIS A 129 17.83 -30.96 7.91
CA HIS A 129 16.83 -30.71 8.93
C HIS A 129 16.11 -29.38 8.66
N VAL A 130 14.85 -29.47 8.23
CA VAL A 130 14.07 -28.31 7.77
C VAL A 130 13.37 -27.61 8.91
N LEU A 131 12.64 -28.38 9.75
CA LEU A 131 11.82 -27.82 10.81
C LEU A 131 11.79 -28.76 12.00
N ASP A 132 12.12 -28.26 13.16
CA ASP A 132 12.05 -28.91 14.47
C ASP A 132 10.87 -28.37 15.27
N LEU A 133 10.10 -29.21 15.91
CA LEU A 133 8.98 -28.82 16.77
C LEU A 133 9.34 -28.89 18.27
N ASN A 134 10.21 -29.82 18.67
CA ASN A 134 10.57 -30.02 20.08
C ASN A 134 11.85 -30.87 20.31
N GLY A 135 12.69 -31.04 19.30
CA GLY A 135 13.89 -31.87 19.34
C GLY A 135 13.66 -33.35 19.06
N THR A 136 12.39 -33.82 19.07
CA THR A 136 12.00 -35.22 18.81
C THR A 136 11.11 -35.32 17.59
N ASP A 137 10.12 -34.44 17.50
CA ASP A 137 9.17 -34.36 16.40
C ASP A 137 9.70 -33.33 15.41
N TYR A 138 10.19 -33.77 14.24
CA TYR A 138 10.79 -32.89 13.26
C TYR A 138 10.62 -33.35 11.82
N ILE A 139 10.87 -32.46 10.89
CA ILE A 139 10.80 -32.66 9.45
C ILE A 139 12.18 -32.51 8.85
N LYS A 140 12.56 -33.44 7.97
CA LYS A 140 13.81 -33.41 7.22
C LYS A 140 13.60 -33.83 5.77
N ILE A 141 14.54 -33.47 4.91
CA ILE A 141 14.66 -33.93 3.53
C ILE A 141 15.84 -34.89 3.47
N VAL A 142 15.62 -36.10 2.98
CA VAL A 142 16.66 -37.13 2.83
C VAL A 142 16.69 -37.57 1.38
N ASN A 143 17.78 -37.29 0.66
CA ASN A 143 17.92 -37.61 -0.75
C ASN A 143 16.70 -37.14 -1.58
N GLY A 144 16.25 -35.93 -1.36
CA GLY A 144 15.09 -35.34 -2.04
C GLY A 144 13.72 -35.83 -1.55
N GLU A 145 13.65 -36.69 -0.54
CA GLU A 145 12.36 -37.09 0.03
C GLU A 145 12.09 -36.38 1.35
N VAL A 146 10.94 -35.75 1.47
CA VAL A 146 10.41 -35.19 2.73
C VAL A 146 10.05 -36.34 3.66
N THR A 147 10.66 -36.37 4.84
CA THR A 147 10.45 -37.37 5.86
C THR A 147 10.24 -36.70 7.22
N VAL A 148 9.58 -37.40 8.12
CA VAL A 148 9.36 -36.92 9.49
C VAL A 148 9.98 -37.88 10.49
N ASN A 149 10.30 -37.37 11.66
CA ASN A 149 10.67 -38.17 12.83
C ASN A 149 9.60 -38.08 13.90
N ASN A 150 9.19 -39.20 14.46
CA ASN A 150 8.26 -39.31 15.59
C ASN A 150 6.89 -38.61 15.38
N ILE A 151 6.46 -38.36 14.15
CA ILE A 151 5.12 -37.86 13.82
C ILE A 151 4.25 -39.02 13.37
N ASP A 152 3.11 -39.22 14.06
CA ASP A 152 2.24 -40.35 13.83
C ASP A 152 1.40 -40.21 12.56
N ASN A 153 1.37 -41.27 11.73
CA ASN A 153 0.50 -41.40 10.55
C ASN A 153 0.44 -40.12 9.67
N PRO A 154 1.59 -39.60 9.24
CA PRO A 154 1.62 -38.37 8.48
C PRO A 154 1.04 -38.52 7.08
N THR A 155 0.26 -37.56 6.63
CA THR A 155 -0.11 -37.41 5.23
C THR A 155 0.70 -36.27 4.61
N TYR A 156 1.38 -36.58 3.50
CA TYR A 156 2.27 -35.60 2.81
C TYR A 156 1.56 -35.00 1.61
N TYR A 157 1.88 -33.74 1.35
CA TYR A 157 1.43 -33.01 0.17
C TYR A 157 2.60 -32.24 -0.42
N ILE A 158 2.79 -32.36 -1.74
CA ILE A 158 3.71 -31.52 -2.50
C ILE A 158 2.90 -30.72 -3.53
N ASN A 159 3.04 -29.40 -3.50
CA ASN A 159 2.33 -28.47 -4.38
C ASN A 159 0.79 -28.72 -4.34
N GLY A 160 0.25 -28.93 -3.16
CA GLY A 160 -1.17 -29.18 -2.91
C GLY A 160 -1.64 -30.62 -3.23
N VAL A 161 -0.80 -31.51 -3.78
CA VAL A 161 -1.17 -32.87 -4.16
C VAL A 161 -0.77 -33.86 -3.08
N SER A 162 -1.76 -34.62 -2.55
CA SER A 162 -1.56 -35.61 -1.49
C SER A 162 -0.84 -36.87 -2.00
N GLY A 163 -0.10 -37.53 -1.10
CA GLY A 163 0.59 -38.79 -1.34
C GLY A 163 1.95 -38.67 -2.02
N ASN A 164 2.34 -37.46 -2.41
CA ASN A 164 3.70 -37.17 -2.90
C ASN A 164 4.53 -36.55 -1.76
N ARG A 165 5.82 -36.89 -1.70
CA ARG A 165 6.79 -36.36 -0.76
C ARG A 165 8.15 -36.05 -1.40
N THR A 166 8.24 -36.09 -2.73
CA THR A 166 9.48 -35.95 -3.47
C THR A 166 9.73 -34.52 -3.90
N ILE A 167 10.88 -33.97 -3.52
CA ILE A 167 11.49 -32.77 -4.09
C ILE A 167 12.30 -33.26 -5.30
N ALA A 168 11.79 -33.02 -6.50
CA ALA A 168 12.28 -33.66 -7.70
C ALA A 168 13.51 -32.99 -8.33
N SER A 169 13.79 -31.73 -8.00
CA SER A 169 14.92 -30.96 -8.55
C SER A 169 15.41 -29.91 -7.58
N ILE A 170 16.69 -29.58 -7.66
CA ILE A 170 17.28 -28.41 -7.03
C ILE A 170 16.85 -27.13 -7.79
N ASP A 171 17.09 -25.98 -7.21
CA ASP A 171 16.77 -24.66 -7.79
C ASP A 171 15.28 -24.53 -8.20
N ALA A 172 14.39 -25.27 -7.54
CA ALA A 172 12.96 -25.21 -7.76
C ALA A 172 12.19 -25.18 -6.45
N TRP A 173 11.21 -24.33 -6.39
CA TRP A 173 10.34 -24.16 -5.24
C TRP A 173 9.28 -25.26 -5.17
N TYR A 174 9.14 -25.86 -3.98
CA TYR A 174 8.10 -26.83 -3.66
C TYR A 174 7.36 -26.40 -2.41
N HIS A 175 6.03 -26.37 -2.49
CA HIS A 175 5.22 -26.29 -1.29
C HIS A 175 5.11 -27.67 -0.66
N VAL A 176 5.50 -27.77 0.59
CA VAL A 176 5.36 -28.99 1.40
C VAL A 176 4.27 -28.74 2.43
N ALA A 177 3.33 -29.69 2.56
CA ALA A 177 2.45 -29.73 3.72
C ALA A 177 2.40 -31.14 4.29
N ILE A 178 2.29 -31.22 5.61
CA ILE A 178 2.22 -32.47 6.38
C ILE A 178 1.08 -32.34 7.37
N THR A 179 0.15 -33.33 7.36
CA THR A 179 -0.92 -33.39 8.33
C THR A 179 -0.84 -34.66 9.16
N THR A 180 -1.25 -34.60 10.41
CA THR A 180 -1.37 -35.73 11.33
C THR A 180 -2.62 -35.59 12.20
N ALA A 181 -3.26 -36.68 12.53
CA ALA A 181 -4.40 -36.69 13.46
C ALA A 181 -3.96 -36.52 14.93
N THR A 182 -2.70 -36.83 15.24
CA THR A 182 -2.13 -36.72 16.59
C THR A 182 -1.52 -35.32 16.78
N GLY A 183 -2.02 -34.58 17.75
CA GLY A 183 -1.50 -33.22 18.03
C GLY A 183 -0.08 -33.29 18.59
N ILE A 184 0.82 -32.47 17.99
CA ILE A 184 2.23 -32.36 18.37
C ILE A 184 2.39 -31.19 19.32
N ASN A 185 3.23 -31.35 20.37
CA ASN A 185 3.61 -30.25 21.23
C ASN A 185 4.83 -29.50 20.64
N ALA A 186 4.60 -28.32 20.05
CA ALA A 186 5.63 -27.49 19.44
C ALA A 186 6.27 -26.55 20.48
N SER A 187 6.96 -27.13 21.48
CA SER A 187 7.49 -26.41 22.66
C SER A 187 8.89 -25.81 22.45
N ALA A 188 9.59 -26.17 21.36
CA ALA A 188 10.94 -25.68 21.07
C ALA A 188 11.19 -25.64 19.56
N VAL A 189 10.39 -24.84 18.86
CA VAL A 189 10.44 -24.75 17.40
C VAL A 189 11.73 -24.10 16.94
N SER A 190 12.37 -24.71 15.94
CA SER A 190 13.43 -24.10 15.13
C SER A 190 13.30 -24.48 13.66
N ILE A 191 13.80 -23.62 12.78
CA ILE A 191 13.76 -23.81 11.32
C ILE A 191 15.19 -23.82 10.80
N GLY A 192 15.49 -24.73 9.89
CA GLY A 192 16.85 -24.91 9.32
C GLY A 192 17.74 -25.82 10.17
N ARG A 193 17.28 -26.30 11.34
CA ARG A 193 18.05 -27.16 12.24
C ARG A 193 17.14 -27.96 13.16
N VAL A 194 17.63 -29.11 13.66
CA VAL A 194 17.02 -29.87 14.78
C VAL A 194 17.95 -29.82 15.99
N ALA A 195 17.41 -29.40 17.13
CA ALA A 195 18.17 -29.29 18.37
C ALA A 195 18.65 -30.68 18.86
N GLY A 196 19.91 -30.78 19.26
CA GLY A 196 20.48 -32.02 19.82
C GLY A 196 20.81 -33.10 18.79
N GLN A 197 20.56 -32.88 17.50
CA GLN A 197 21.01 -33.76 16.42
C GLN A 197 22.40 -33.35 15.92
N ALA A 198 23.07 -34.23 15.17
CA ALA A 198 24.30 -33.89 14.47
C ALA A 198 24.06 -32.64 13.58
N PRO A 199 25.07 -31.82 13.30
CA PRO A 199 24.92 -30.55 12.60
C PRO A 199 24.57 -30.78 11.12
N GLU A 200 23.37 -31.26 10.86
CA GLU A 200 22.75 -31.37 9.54
C GLU A 200 21.80 -30.18 9.39
N TYR A 201 22.41 -29.02 9.18
CA TYR A 201 21.65 -27.82 8.88
C TYR A 201 21.04 -27.88 7.49
N PHE A 202 19.92 -27.23 7.30
CA PHE A 202 19.29 -27.08 5.99
C PHE A 202 20.17 -26.22 5.09
N ASP A 203 20.30 -26.64 3.80
CA ASP A 203 21.01 -25.92 2.75
C ASP A 203 20.02 -25.59 1.65
N GLY A 204 19.72 -24.31 1.46
CA GLY A 204 18.70 -23.86 0.52
C GLY A 204 17.77 -22.80 1.10
N LYS A 205 16.61 -22.61 0.48
CA LYS A 205 15.71 -21.51 0.83
C LYS A 205 14.40 -21.99 1.43
N ILE A 206 13.90 -21.25 2.41
CA ILE A 206 12.61 -21.50 3.06
C ILE A 206 11.78 -20.23 3.06
N ASP A 207 10.46 -20.39 2.86
CA ASP A 207 9.47 -19.33 2.86
C ASP A 207 8.11 -19.82 3.37
N GLU A 208 7.21 -18.88 3.73
CA GLU A 208 5.80 -19.13 4.03
C GLU A 208 5.55 -20.26 5.06
N VAL A 209 6.26 -20.26 6.19
CA VAL A 209 6.14 -21.31 7.22
C VAL A 209 4.88 -21.12 8.03
N ARG A 210 4.06 -22.18 8.10
CA ARG A 210 2.74 -22.14 8.76
C ARG A 210 2.53 -23.37 9.64
N LEU A 211 2.01 -23.15 10.86
CA LEU A 211 1.64 -24.21 11.80
C LEU A 211 0.19 -24.03 12.25
N TRP A 212 -0.63 -25.07 12.14
CA TRP A 212 -2.01 -25.08 12.63
C TRP A 212 -2.23 -26.19 13.67
N ASN A 213 -3.11 -25.90 14.62
CA ASN A 213 -3.55 -26.89 15.59
C ASN A 213 -4.83 -27.64 15.19
N ASP A 214 -5.15 -27.69 13.90
CA ASP A 214 -6.18 -28.51 13.29
C ASP A 214 -5.63 -29.24 12.06
N VAL A 215 -6.36 -30.30 11.64
CA VAL A 215 -6.03 -31.03 10.42
C VAL A 215 -6.63 -30.30 9.23
N ARG A 216 -5.79 -29.66 8.40
CA ARG A 216 -6.24 -29.10 7.12
C ARG A 216 -6.61 -30.22 6.15
N THR A 217 -7.74 -30.08 5.50
CA THR A 217 -8.20 -31.01 4.46
C THR A 217 -7.37 -30.86 3.18
N ALA A 218 -7.34 -31.91 2.35
CA ALA A 218 -6.68 -31.86 1.05
C ALA A 218 -7.20 -30.70 0.17
N SER A 219 -8.49 -30.39 0.26
CA SER A 219 -9.08 -29.28 -0.50
C SER A 219 -8.61 -27.92 0.00
N GLU A 220 -8.47 -27.73 1.31
CA GLU A 220 -7.94 -26.49 1.88
C GLU A 220 -6.45 -26.30 1.54
N ILE A 221 -5.66 -27.38 1.61
CA ILE A 221 -4.24 -27.35 1.23
C ILE A 221 -4.13 -26.99 -0.25
N LEU A 222 -4.87 -27.65 -1.13
CA LEU A 222 -4.85 -27.38 -2.57
C LEU A 222 -5.31 -25.96 -2.91
N ALA A 223 -6.30 -25.44 -2.20
CA ALA A 223 -6.81 -24.07 -2.45
C ALA A 223 -5.85 -22.97 -1.97
N ASN A 224 -4.99 -23.28 -0.98
CA ASN A 224 -4.21 -22.25 -0.28
C ASN A 224 -2.68 -22.45 -0.35
N TYR A 225 -2.18 -23.50 -1.03
CA TYR A 225 -0.73 -23.75 -1.02
C TYR A 225 0.10 -22.66 -1.68
N ASN A 226 -0.44 -22.01 -2.72
CA ASN A 226 0.22 -20.95 -3.49
C ASN A 226 -0.35 -19.54 -3.23
N THR A 227 -1.05 -19.36 -2.10
CA THR A 227 -1.63 -18.08 -1.72
C THR A 227 -1.25 -17.70 -0.30
N SER A 228 -1.06 -16.42 -0.05
CA SER A 228 -0.93 -15.88 1.29
C SER A 228 -2.28 -15.91 2.02
N ILE A 229 -2.25 -16.03 3.34
CA ILE A 229 -3.47 -15.95 4.15
C ILE A 229 -3.82 -14.47 4.32
N SER A 230 -4.97 -14.05 3.79
CA SER A 230 -5.38 -12.65 3.75
C SER A 230 -5.64 -12.03 5.13
N ASN A 231 -6.12 -12.80 6.09
CA ASN A 231 -6.32 -12.36 7.47
C ASN A 231 -5.85 -13.44 8.46
N PRO A 232 -4.51 -13.63 8.57
CA PRO A 232 -3.96 -14.69 9.40
C PRO A 232 -4.27 -14.54 10.89
N TYR A 233 -4.47 -13.29 11.35
CA TYR A 233 -4.80 -13.00 12.74
C TYR A 233 -6.21 -13.51 13.13
N ALA A 234 -7.12 -13.61 12.19
CA ALA A 234 -8.48 -14.11 12.43
C ALA A 234 -8.59 -15.63 12.45
N ASP A 235 -7.62 -16.37 11.89
CA ASP A 235 -7.60 -17.83 11.95
C ASP A 235 -7.10 -18.28 13.33
N THR A 236 -8.02 -18.64 14.22
CA THR A 236 -7.69 -19.06 15.58
C THR A 236 -6.97 -20.40 15.64
N ASN A 237 -6.97 -21.20 14.57
CA ASN A 237 -6.24 -22.46 14.48
C ASN A 237 -4.81 -22.28 13.97
N LEU A 238 -4.51 -21.15 13.31
CA LEU A 238 -3.16 -20.79 12.87
C LEU A 238 -2.33 -20.34 14.09
N LYS A 239 -1.28 -21.09 14.43
CA LYS A 239 -0.45 -20.88 15.61
C LYS A 239 0.90 -20.25 15.30
N LEU A 240 1.36 -20.35 14.04
CA LEU A 240 2.53 -19.68 13.55
C LEU A 240 2.35 -19.37 12.06
N TYR A 241 2.72 -18.18 11.65
CA TYR A 241 2.79 -17.82 10.24
C TYR A 241 3.95 -16.87 9.98
N TYR A 242 5.04 -17.40 9.45
CA TYR A 242 6.17 -16.61 8.98
C TYR A 242 6.10 -16.43 7.48
N LYS A 243 5.73 -15.25 7.03
CA LYS A 243 5.76 -14.87 5.61
C LYS A 243 7.17 -14.67 5.05
N ILE A 244 8.14 -14.52 5.89
CA ILE A 244 9.58 -14.31 5.58
C ILE A 244 9.84 -13.18 4.55
N ASN A 245 9.02 -12.16 4.55
CA ASN A 245 9.07 -11.05 3.58
C ASN A 245 9.74 -9.78 4.12
N SER A 246 10.17 -9.74 5.40
CA SER A 246 10.66 -8.52 6.03
C SER A 246 12.17 -8.39 6.01
N ARG A 247 12.64 -7.23 5.58
CA ARG A 247 14.03 -6.75 5.69
C ARG A 247 14.05 -5.38 6.38
N PRO A 248 15.18 -4.93 6.93
CA PRO A 248 16.38 -5.60 7.39
C PRO A 248 16.24 -6.08 8.83
N GLY A 249 17.10 -7.02 9.26
CA GLY A 249 17.23 -7.42 10.66
C GLY A 249 17.23 -8.92 10.88
N SER A 250 17.29 -9.33 12.14
CA SER A 250 17.30 -10.74 12.55
C SER A 250 15.93 -11.25 12.98
N VAL A 251 14.95 -10.39 13.16
CA VAL A 251 13.60 -10.78 13.63
C VAL A 251 12.75 -11.26 12.47
N ILE A 252 12.18 -12.45 12.61
CA ILE A 252 11.16 -13.00 11.71
C ILE A 252 9.80 -12.81 12.38
N TYR A 253 8.93 -12.06 11.76
CA TYR A 253 7.63 -11.72 12.32
C TYR A 253 6.62 -12.83 12.12
N ASP A 254 5.92 -13.18 13.22
CA ASP A 254 4.74 -14.04 13.19
C ASP A 254 3.51 -13.20 12.91
N TYR A 255 2.77 -13.56 11.86
CA TYR A 255 1.53 -12.91 11.45
C TYR A 255 0.28 -13.59 12.00
N SER A 256 0.41 -14.68 12.77
CA SER A 256 -0.70 -15.31 13.50
C SER A 256 -1.12 -14.48 14.72
N SER A 257 -2.22 -14.84 15.33
CA SER A 257 -2.67 -14.23 16.60
C SER A 257 -1.77 -14.58 17.79
N SER A 258 -0.88 -15.57 17.67
CA SER A 258 0.05 -15.98 18.73
C SER A 258 1.22 -15.01 18.90
N SER A 259 1.62 -14.32 17.82
CA SER A 259 2.69 -13.32 17.82
C SER A 259 4.05 -13.84 18.35
N VAL A 260 4.39 -15.08 18.06
CA VAL A 260 5.65 -15.74 18.46
C VAL A 260 6.73 -15.43 17.41
N HIS A 261 7.44 -14.33 17.57
CA HIS A 261 8.48 -13.91 16.64
C HIS A 261 9.74 -14.76 16.75
N GLY A 262 10.35 -15.09 15.60
CA GLY A 262 11.62 -15.82 15.54
C GLY A 262 12.83 -14.89 15.42
N THR A 263 14.00 -15.46 15.66
CA THR A 263 15.28 -14.78 15.43
C THR A 263 16.18 -15.63 14.56
N LYS A 264 16.58 -15.10 13.40
CA LYS A 264 17.51 -15.77 12.50
C LYS A 264 18.97 -15.63 12.95
N SER A 265 19.78 -16.66 12.71
CA SER A 265 21.25 -16.62 12.85
C SER A 265 21.92 -15.89 11.67
N ALA A 266 23.24 -15.76 11.74
CA ALA A 266 24.03 -15.15 10.67
C ALA A 266 24.06 -16.01 9.39
N GLY A 267 24.09 -17.33 9.50
CA GLY A 267 24.06 -18.26 8.37
C GLY A 267 22.71 -18.39 7.67
N ALA A 268 21.66 -17.75 8.19
CA ALA A 268 20.41 -17.54 7.48
C ALA A 268 20.40 -16.11 6.92
N SER A 269 20.46 -15.96 5.59
CA SER A 269 20.51 -14.66 4.92
C SER A 269 19.24 -14.35 4.14
N TRP A 270 18.93 -13.07 3.99
CA TRP A 270 17.81 -12.67 3.14
C TRP A 270 18.19 -12.79 1.67
N THR A 271 17.38 -13.48 0.88
CA THR A 271 17.57 -13.53 -0.57
C THR A 271 16.77 -12.44 -1.26
N ASN A 272 17.20 -12.08 -2.47
CA ASN A 272 16.28 -11.46 -3.44
C ASN A 272 15.37 -12.56 -4.00
N PRO A 273 14.14 -12.26 -4.43
CA PRO A 273 13.30 -13.26 -5.04
C PRO A 273 14.04 -13.87 -6.23
N SER A 274 14.23 -15.17 -6.19
CA SER A 274 14.67 -15.90 -7.37
C SER A 274 13.48 -16.08 -8.29
N ALA A 275 13.77 -16.08 -9.59
CA ALA A 275 12.86 -16.15 -10.70
C ALA A 275 11.79 -17.27 -10.56
N GLY A 276 10.62 -16.93 -10.15
CA GLY A 276 9.46 -17.83 -10.02
C GLY A 276 8.26 -17.09 -9.52
N TRP A 277 8.50 -16.04 -8.75
CA TRP A 277 7.48 -15.13 -8.26
C TRP A 277 7.67 -13.80 -8.99
N THR A 278 6.83 -13.52 -9.96
CA THR A 278 6.80 -12.19 -10.59
C THR A 278 6.17 -11.22 -9.62
N VAL A 279 6.93 -10.20 -9.25
CA VAL A 279 6.40 -9.03 -8.55
C VAL A 279 5.50 -8.30 -9.52
N ASN A 280 4.24 -8.58 -9.47
CA ASN A 280 3.23 -7.86 -10.23
C ASN A 280 2.50 -6.92 -9.28
N LEU A 281 2.90 -5.65 -9.29
CA LEU A 281 2.02 -4.62 -8.78
C LEU A 281 0.79 -4.57 -9.68
N GLY A 282 -0.38 -4.84 -9.15
CA GLY A 282 -1.63 -4.78 -9.88
C GLY A 282 -2.63 -5.87 -9.52
N ARG A 283 -3.77 -5.84 -10.16
CA ARG A 283 -4.89 -6.73 -9.88
C ARG A 283 -4.57 -8.19 -10.23
N GLU A 284 -4.84 -9.09 -9.30
CA GLU A 284 -4.61 -10.53 -9.43
C GLU A 284 -5.87 -11.30 -9.83
N GLY A 285 -6.80 -10.63 -10.43
CA GLY A 285 -8.07 -11.18 -10.89
C GLY A 285 -9.29 -10.36 -10.45
N GLU A 286 -9.10 -9.28 -9.69
CA GLU A 286 -10.12 -8.30 -9.37
C GLU A 286 -10.50 -7.52 -10.63
N THR A 287 -11.79 -7.52 -10.95
CA THR A 287 -12.29 -6.86 -12.17
C THR A 287 -13.00 -5.55 -11.90
N THR A 288 -13.34 -5.29 -10.64
CA THR A 288 -14.09 -4.10 -10.22
C THR A 288 -13.33 -3.27 -9.21
N TRP A 289 -13.59 -1.98 -9.17
CA TRP A 289 -13.05 -1.08 -8.16
C TRP A 289 -13.33 -1.53 -6.72
N SER A 290 -14.54 -2.03 -6.47
CA SER A 290 -14.95 -2.53 -5.15
C SER A 290 -14.34 -3.89 -4.80
N GLY A 291 -13.79 -4.60 -5.77
CA GLY A 291 -13.14 -5.90 -5.59
C GLY A 291 -11.69 -5.79 -5.16
N ASN A 292 -11.06 -4.62 -5.36
CA ASN A 292 -9.69 -4.39 -4.94
C ASN A 292 -9.56 -4.59 -3.43
N ASN A 293 -8.65 -5.44 -2.99
CA ASN A 293 -8.54 -5.90 -1.61
C ASN A 293 -7.18 -5.62 -0.96
N ASP A 294 -6.21 -5.15 -1.74
CA ASP A 294 -4.93 -4.66 -1.26
C ASP A 294 -4.44 -3.40 -2.00
N VAL A 295 -3.28 -2.90 -1.57
CA VAL A 295 -2.78 -1.59 -2.02
C VAL A 295 -2.35 -1.60 -3.47
N ASP A 296 -1.76 -2.67 -3.94
CA ASP A 296 -1.21 -2.74 -5.28
C ASP A 296 -2.24 -3.02 -6.37
N ASP A 297 -3.39 -3.57 -6.03
CA ASP A 297 -4.56 -3.63 -6.92
C ASP A 297 -4.91 -2.27 -7.54
N PHE A 298 -4.53 -1.19 -6.86
CA PHE A 298 -4.74 0.16 -7.33
C PHE A 298 -3.63 0.68 -8.23
N HIS A 299 -2.52 -0.06 -8.40
CA HIS A 299 -1.41 0.39 -9.25
C HIS A 299 -1.86 0.61 -10.70
N THR A 300 -1.55 1.79 -11.23
CA THR A 300 -1.97 2.27 -12.57
C THR A 300 -3.47 2.32 -12.81
N LEU A 301 -4.30 2.09 -11.78
CA LEU A 301 -5.74 2.13 -11.90
C LEU A 301 -6.20 3.55 -12.23
N SER A 302 -6.88 3.68 -13.36
CA SER A 302 -7.60 4.89 -13.73
C SER A 302 -9.02 4.82 -13.18
N PHE A 303 -9.52 5.96 -12.74
CA PHE A 303 -10.87 6.09 -12.24
C PHE A 303 -11.57 7.32 -12.82
N VAL A 304 -12.88 7.28 -12.86
CA VAL A 304 -13.77 8.38 -13.22
C VAL A 304 -14.79 8.59 -12.10
N ASP A 305 -15.49 9.70 -12.12
CA ASP A 305 -16.47 10.08 -11.10
C ASP A 305 -17.51 9.00 -10.77
N SER A 306 -17.95 8.22 -11.76
CA SER A 306 -18.92 7.13 -11.57
C SER A 306 -18.41 5.97 -10.70
N ASP A 307 -17.12 5.81 -10.55
CA ASP A 307 -16.50 4.76 -9.71
C ASP A 307 -16.70 5.03 -8.22
N TYR A 308 -17.08 6.25 -7.85
CA TYR A 308 -17.19 6.74 -6.47
C TYR A 308 -18.60 6.90 -5.94
N SER A 309 -19.61 6.52 -6.69
CA SER A 309 -21.03 6.65 -6.27
C SER A 309 -21.38 5.94 -4.95
N GLY A 310 -20.45 5.19 -4.36
CA GLY A 310 -20.59 4.52 -3.07
C GLY A 310 -19.68 5.05 -1.95
N LEU A 311 -18.74 5.97 -2.25
CA LEU A 311 -17.83 6.55 -1.26
C LEU A 311 -18.37 7.85 -0.66
N ASP A 312 -19.38 8.43 -1.31
CA ASP A 312 -19.94 9.70 -0.90
C ASP A 312 -21.25 9.50 -0.14
N ALA A 313 -21.16 9.56 1.19
CA ALA A 313 -22.31 9.78 2.05
C ALA A 313 -22.63 11.28 2.23
N GLY A 314 -21.96 12.16 1.49
CA GLY A 314 -22.03 13.60 1.64
C GLY A 314 -22.02 14.33 0.29
N SER A 315 -22.50 15.48 0.24
CA SER A 315 -22.80 16.44 -0.79
C SER A 315 -21.73 16.82 -1.82
N ASP A 316 -20.61 16.12 -1.96
CA ASP A 316 -19.54 16.51 -2.88
C ASP A 316 -19.79 15.94 -4.28
N ASP A 317 -20.11 16.84 -5.21
CA ASP A 317 -20.26 16.52 -6.63
C ASP A 317 -18.86 16.40 -7.27
N PHE A 318 -18.44 15.18 -7.56
CA PHE A 318 -17.20 14.88 -8.26
C PHE A 318 -17.37 14.77 -9.79
N THR A 319 -18.50 15.18 -10.32
CA THR A 319 -18.83 15.08 -11.75
C THR A 319 -17.71 15.63 -12.62
N GLY A 320 -17.25 14.80 -13.54
CA GLY A 320 -16.21 15.12 -14.52
C GLY A 320 -14.77 15.04 -14.00
N LEU A 321 -14.56 14.75 -12.71
CA LEU A 321 -13.22 14.47 -12.20
C LEU A 321 -12.82 13.04 -12.55
N GLY A 322 -11.54 12.83 -12.78
CA GLY A 322 -10.97 11.53 -13.00
C GLY A 322 -9.50 11.53 -12.61
N GLY A 323 -8.93 10.36 -12.44
CA GLY A 323 -7.54 10.31 -12.01
C GLY A 323 -6.92 8.94 -12.14
N ARG A 324 -5.78 8.81 -11.48
CA ARG A 324 -5.01 7.57 -11.45
C ARG A 324 -4.31 7.39 -10.11
N VAL A 325 -4.25 6.15 -9.68
CA VAL A 325 -3.45 5.74 -8.52
C VAL A 325 -2.15 5.11 -9.02
N TYR A 326 -1.05 5.45 -8.38
CA TYR A 326 0.26 4.83 -8.59
C TYR A 326 0.74 4.25 -7.27
N VAL A 327 1.23 3.02 -7.33
CA VAL A 327 1.86 2.33 -6.21
C VAL A 327 3.26 1.94 -6.62
N LYS A 328 4.24 2.14 -5.76
CA LYS A 328 5.61 1.66 -5.95
C LYS A 328 6.23 1.25 -4.64
N TYR A 329 7.17 0.34 -4.69
CA TYR A 329 7.99 0.03 -3.53
C TYR A 329 8.99 1.15 -3.25
N VAL A 330 9.24 1.40 -1.97
CA VAL A 330 10.23 2.36 -1.49
C VAL A 330 10.99 1.78 -0.31
N SER A 331 12.27 2.11 -0.20
CA SER A 331 13.12 1.72 0.92
C SER A 331 13.33 2.90 1.86
N LEU A 332 13.30 2.64 3.17
CA LEU A 332 13.58 3.66 4.19
C LEU A 332 15.07 4.00 4.18
N ASN A 333 15.37 5.24 3.88
CA ASN A 333 16.72 5.79 3.97
C ASN A 333 16.94 6.45 5.34
N THR A 334 17.78 5.84 6.16
CA THR A 334 18.09 6.29 7.51
C THR A 334 19.39 7.07 7.60
N SER A 335 20.07 7.33 6.47
CA SER A 335 21.36 8.04 6.44
C SER A 335 21.24 9.55 6.67
N GLY A 336 20.02 10.09 6.70
CA GLY A 336 19.73 11.51 6.91
C GLY A 336 18.75 11.75 8.07
N SER A 337 18.58 13.04 8.41
CA SER A 337 17.51 13.51 9.32
C SER A 337 16.87 14.76 8.73
N PRO A 338 15.58 14.74 8.40
CA PRO A 338 14.62 13.63 8.58
C PRO A 338 14.91 12.43 7.69
N PHE A 339 14.39 11.26 8.06
CA PHE A 339 14.43 10.06 7.22
C PHE A 339 13.68 10.31 5.91
N THR A 340 14.16 9.68 4.82
CA THR A 340 13.55 9.74 3.50
C THR A 340 13.20 8.36 3.00
N PHE A 341 12.43 8.29 1.92
CA PHE A 341 12.14 7.05 1.22
C PHE A 341 12.68 7.15 -0.20
N ASP A 342 13.51 6.18 -0.57
CA ASP A 342 14.07 6.06 -1.91
C ASP A 342 13.29 5.03 -2.71
N ASP A 343 13.18 5.22 -4.02
CA ASP A 343 12.51 4.26 -4.92
C ASP A 343 13.23 2.90 -4.87
N SER A 344 12.44 1.83 -4.83
CA SER A 344 12.96 0.46 -4.88
C SER A 344 12.41 -0.28 -6.09
N ALA A 345 13.31 -0.91 -6.84
CA ALA A 345 12.94 -1.79 -7.95
C ALA A 345 12.56 -3.21 -7.47
N THR A 346 12.78 -3.50 -6.20
CA THR A 346 12.46 -4.78 -5.57
C THR A 346 11.45 -4.56 -4.44
N PRO A 347 10.63 -5.57 -4.10
CA PRO A 347 9.71 -5.51 -2.98
C PRO A 347 10.39 -5.10 -1.68
N THR A 348 9.71 -4.29 -0.89
CA THR A 348 10.14 -3.84 0.43
C THR A 348 8.96 -3.84 1.39
N ASP A 349 9.24 -3.59 2.67
CA ASP A 349 8.19 -3.40 3.69
C ASP A 349 7.37 -2.10 3.52
N TYR A 350 7.66 -1.29 2.49
CA TYR A 350 7.03 0.01 2.31
C TYR A 350 6.57 0.20 0.87
N LYS A 351 5.32 0.63 0.71
CA LYS A 351 4.75 1.08 -0.56
C LYS A 351 4.45 2.57 -0.49
N GLN A 352 4.89 3.33 -1.46
CA GLN A 352 4.42 4.69 -1.68
C GLN A 352 3.20 4.64 -2.59
N ILE A 353 2.13 5.26 -2.12
CA ILE A 353 0.87 5.40 -2.84
C ILE A 353 0.78 6.86 -3.27
N THR A 354 0.51 7.10 -4.53
CA THR A 354 0.29 8.45 -5.09
C THR A 354 -1.05 8.45 -5.82
N VAL A 355 -1.95 9.30 -5.37
CA VAL A 355 -3.25 9.55 -6.02
C VAL A 355 -3.18 10.87 -6.76
N LYS A 356 -3.49 10.87 -8.04
CA LYS A 356 -3.50 12.05 -8.90
C LYS A 356 -4.87 12.24 -9.51
N VAL A 357 -5.51 13.38 -9.25
CA VAL A 357 -6.82 13.74 -9.78
C VAL A 357 -6.68 14.89 -10.77
N GLY A 358 -7.16 14.66 -12.00
CA GLY A 358 -7.20 15.67 -13.05
C GLY A 358 -8.43 16.56 -12.96
N LEU A 359 -8.30 17.83 -13.33
CA LEU A 359 -9.41 18.77 -13.42
C LEU A 359 -10.08 18.68 -14.77
N PRO A 360 -11.41 18.78 -14.84
CA PRO A 360 -12.16 18.72 -16.10
C PRO A 360 -11.68 19.76 -17.12
N GLY A 361 -11.33 19.32 -18.33
CA GLY A 361 -10.91 20.21 -19.40
C GLY A 361 -9.59 20.94 -19.19
N SER A 362 -8.78 20.53 -18.24
CA SER A 362 -7.47 21.14 -17.90
C SER A 362 -6.36 20.11 -17.87
N THR A 363 -5.12 20.56 -18.03
CA THR A 363 -3.91 19.79 -17.76
C THR A 363 -3.54 19.81 -16.26
N ASP A 364 -4.25 20.60 -15.47
CA ASP A 364 -4.01 20.69 -14.03
C ASP A 364 -4.50 19.47 -13.30
N SER A 365 -3.82 19.15 -12.23
CA SER A 365 -4.14 18.04 -11.36
C SER A 365 -3.73 18.36 -9.93
N THR A 366 -4.40 17.71 -8.98
CA THR A 366 -3.97 17.64 -7.58
C THR A 366 -3.33 16.27 -7.35
N GLU A 367 -2.35 16.22 -6.45
CA GLU A 367 -1.64 15.00 -6.11
C GLU A 367 -1.52 14.86 -4.61
N LEU A 368 -1.69 13.64 -4.10
CA LEU A 368 -1.51 13.28 -2.70
C LEU A 368 -0.69 11.99 -2.64
N SER A 369 0.33 11.98 -1.79
CA SER A 369 1.16 10.79 -1.58
C SER A 369 1.18 10.38 -0.11
N ALA A 370 1.22 9.06 0.13
CA ALA A 370 1.35 8.47 1.46
C ALA A 370 2.25 7.23 1.41
N ILE A 371 2.77 6.85 2.57
CA ILE A 371 3.55 5.61 2.72
C ILE A 371 2.74 4.62 3.54
N LYS A 372 2.63 3.39 3.05
CA LYS A 372 2.08 2.26 3.77
C LYS A 372 3.17 1.26 4.09
N SER A 373 3.19 0.76 5.34
CA SER A 373 4.11 -0.28 5.78
C SER A 373 3.39 -1.63 5.89
N SER A 374 4.08 -2.71 5.52
CA SER A 374 3.63 -4.08 5.76
C SER A 374 3.42 -4.39 7.25
N LYS A 375 4.13 -3.66 8.13
CA LYS A 375 4.10 -3.83 9.59
C LYS A 375 3.07 -2.96 10.29
N ALA A 376 2.31 -2.14 9.56
CA ALA A 376 1.36 -1.20 10.14
C ALA A 376 0.03 -1.87 10.51
N SER A 377 0.04 -2.65 11.59
CA SER A 377 -1.16 -2.77 12.43
C SER A 377 -1.23 -1.65 13.50
N GLN A 378 -0.23 -0.76 13.55
CA GLN A 378 -0.15 0.31 14.55
C GLN A 378 0.28 1.64 13.92
N GLY A 379 -0.72 2.47 13.61
CA GLY A 379 -0.54 3.92 13.48
C GLY A 379 -0.09 4.42 12.10
N TYR A 380 -0.94 5.22 11.48
CA TYR A 380 -0.68 5.93 10.24
C TYR A 380 0.19 7.16 10.50
N SER A 381 1.21 7.38 9.67
CA SER A 381 1.87 8.69 9.58
C SER A 381 1.57 9.28 8.20
N LEU A 382 0.72 10.28 8.17
CA LEU A 382 0.51 11.11 6.99
C LEU A 382 1.62 12.16 6.95
N THR A 383 2.54 12.05 6.02
CA THR A 383 3.42 13.16 5.68
C THR A 383 2.80 13.93 4.52
N SER A 384 2.11 15.02 4.80
CA SER A 384 1.78 16.00 3.77
C SER A 384 3.08 16.68 3.33
N ALA A 385 3.47 16.54 2.07
CA ALA A 385 4.49 17.39 1.50
C ALA A 385 3.97 18.84 1.51
N PRO A 386 4.78 19.84 1.92
CA PRO A 386 4.36 21.22 1.83
C PRO A 386 4.24 21.61 0.35
N TYR A 387 3.20 22.36 0.05
CA TYR A 387 2.98 22.96 -1.25
C TYR A 387 4.26 23.68 -1.70
N GLY A 388 4.89 23.19 -2.76
CA GLY A 388 5.90 23.96 -3.49
C GLY A 388 5.23 25.12 -4.22
N ASN A 389 5.79 26.31 -4.03
CA ASN A 389 5.43 27.55 -4.71
C ASN A 389 5.65 27.46 -6.22
#